data_2806b661402d11b79f48ad301b44c3fd
#
_entry.id   2806b661402d11b79f48ad301b44c3fd
#
_cell.length_a   1.000
_cell.length_b   1.000
_cell.length_c   1.000
_cell.angle_alpha   90.00
_cell.angle_beta   90.00
_cell.angle_gamma   90.00
#
_symmetry.space_group_name_H-M   'P 1'
#
loop_
_entity.id
_entity.type
_entity.pdbx_description
1 polymer ?
#
loop_
_entity_poly.entity_id
_entity_poly.type
_entity_poly.pdbx_seq_one_letter_code
_entity_poly.pdbx_strand_id
1 'polypeptide(L)'
;MSERDWEAYRKSSYIMGEKPYLRMTKTSLTSDFDFCPKQYEYKRIHRLPEPSTDAMTKGNNVHDAIEKFYDNVPPVLDELYTLMQRDKRQEALELALSVIPEQEYVLGEGQSIEQRIRWDLERLLAGGKENYLPVINELEVHAFVEEEIEFNGETHTIPIHFAGSIDRGYATDEGTYALMELKTGKWVQTKNRQDEWQDSKFKMESMRQEMAFYKKLLQWANHPYQDVTHWGWVYPSGNTAELDPLNKYGYEQRGVNKVVYEEATGRRWTTFGKRVERLKTALLTAYLAEDFPTKPSAGKCAYCNFKSVCPSWEGSDNPQEYLDNYKEAVA
;
A
#
# COMPACT_ATOMS: atom_id res chain seq x y z
N MET A 1 28.60 14.19 1.43
CA MET A 1 27.67 13.67 2.45
C MET A 1 28.28 13.90 3.82
N SER A 2 27.58 14.55 4.74
CA SER A 2 28.07 14.80 6.09
C SER A 2 28.09 13.50 6.92
N GLU A 3 28.81 13.47 8.05
CA GLU A 3 28.84 12.28 8.93
C GLU A 3 27.45 11.95 9.47
N ARG A 4 26.60 12.98 9.71
CA ARG A 4 25.20 12.87 10.10
C ARG A 4 24.36 12.17 9.03
N ASP A 5 24.56 12.50 7.75
CA ASP A 5 23.80 11.92 6.66
C ASP A 5 24.16 10.47 6.42
N TRP A 6 25.42 10.15 6.61
CA TRP A 6 25.89 8.79 6.48
C TRP A 6 25.29 7.88 7.54
N GLU A 7 25.13 8.37 8.76
CA GLU A 7 24.44 7.62 9.82
C GLU A 7 22.94 7.47 9.56
N ALA A 8 22.26 8.54 9.15
CA ALA A 8 20.86 8.50 8.75
C ALA A 8 20.63 7.59 7.55
N TYR A 9 21.54 7.64 6.56
CA TYR A 9 21.52 6.76 5.40
C TYR A 9 21.64 5.28 5.80
N ARG A 10 22.58 4.92 6.66
CA ARG A 10 22.74 3.56 7.19
C ARG A 10 21.49 3.07 7.93
N LYS A 11 20.86 3.94 8.72
CA LYS A 11 19.63 3.62 9.47
C LYS A 11 18.43 3.42 8.56
N SER A 12 18.33 4.15 7.44
CA SER A 12 17.22 4.08 6.48
C SER A 12 17.44 3.09 5.34
N SER A 13 18.65 2.54 5.22
CA SER A 13 19.07 1.72 4.09
C SER A 13 19.10 0.24 4.44
N TYR A 14 18.97 -0.58 3.41
CA TYR A 14 19.30 -1.99 3.50
C TYR A 14 20.79 -2.15 3.21
N ILE A 15 21.50 -2.95 4.01
CA ILE A 15 22.92 -3.21 3.80
C ILE A 15 23.03 -4.55 3.07
N MET A 16 23.61 -4.51 1.87
CA MET A 16 23.91 -5.68 1.09
C MET A 16 25.42 -5.69 0.81
N GLY A 17 26.14 -6.61 1.46
CA GLY A 17 27.59 -6.58 1.47
C GLY A 17 28.13 -5.33 2.18
N GLU A 18 29.05 -4.60 1.56
CA GLU A 18 29.68 -3.40 2.10
C GLU A 18 28.96 -2.08 1.70
N LYS A 19 28.00 -2.15 0.76
CA LYS A 19 27.30 -0.96 0.25
C LYS A 19 25.94 -0.78 0.90
N PRO A 20 25.65 0.35 1.56
CA PRO A 20 24.31 0.68 1.98
C PRO A 20 23.47 1.16 0.79
N TYR A 21 22.18 0.83 0.79
CA TYR A 21 21.23 1.25 -0.24
C TYR A 21 20.15 2.14 0.37
N LEU A 22 19.81 3.24 -0.30
CA LEU A 22 18.63 4.04 0.07
C LEU A 22 17.37 3.22 -0.18
N ARG A 23 16.62 2.89 0.89
CA ARG A 23 15.42 2.06 0.77
C ARG A 23 14.22 2.89 0.36
N MET A 24 13.57 2.47 -0.74
CA MET A 24 12.31 3.04 -1.21
C MET A 24 11.24 1.95 -1.28
N THR A 25 10.10 2.20 -0.64
CA THR A 25 8.93 1.34 -0.66
C THR A 25 7.73 2.08 -1.22
N LYS A 26 6.64 1.36 -1.55
CA LYS A 26 5.36 1.97 -1.92
C LYS A 26 4.99 3.07 -0.91
N THR A 27 4.91 2.72 0.36
CA THR A 27 4.49 3.65 1.42
C THR A 27 5.45 4.82 1.57
N SER A 28 6.76 4.58 1.58
CA SER A 28 7.74 5.66 1.76
C SER A 28 7.70 6.70 0.64
N LEU A 29 7.46 6.26 -0.60
CA LEU A 29 7.46 7.14 -1.76
C LEU A 29 6.08 7.77 -2.02
N THR A 30 5.02 6.95 -2.07
CA THR A 30 3.70 7.40 -2.53
C THR A 30 2.82 7.95 -1.41
N SER A 31 3.06 7.55 -0.17
CA SER A 31 2.30 8.00 0.99
C SER A 31 3.09 8.97 1.86
N ASP A 32 4.32 8.65 2.27
CA ASP A 32 5.09 9.53 3.16
C ASP A 32 5.63 10.76 2.40
N PHE A 33 6.44 10.55 1.35
CA PHE A 33 7.11 11.64 0.63
C PHE A 33 6.14 12.50 -0.21
N ASP A 34 5.22 11.88 -0.98
CA ASP A 34 4.24 12.63 -1.78
C ASP A 34 3.26 13.40 -0.89
N PHE A 35 2.95 12.87 0.29
CA PHE A 35 2.14 13.57 1.27
C PHE A 35 2.86 14.82 1.79
N CYS A 36 4.07 14.67 2.33
CA CYS A 36 4.91 15.77 2.81
C CYS A 36 6.37 15.31 2.91
N PRO A 37 7.33 15.88 2.14
CA PRO A 37 8.74 15.51 2.25
C PRO A 37 9.29 15.58 3.69
N LYS A 38 8.88 16.55 4.49
CA LYS A 38 9.28 16.68 5.90
C LYS A 38 8.78 15.50 6.75
N GLN A 39 7.57 14.95 6.47
CA GLN A 39 7.08 13.73 7.12
C GLN A 39 7.96 12.52 6.78
N TYR A 40 8.37 12.40 5.51
CA TYR A 40 9.30 11.36 5.09
C TYR A 40 10.62 11.47 5.86
N GLU A 41 11.18 12.66 5.97
CA GLU A 41 12.42 12.92 6.74
C GLU A 41 12.29 12.44 8.19
N TYR A 42 11.25 12.87 8.91
CA TYR A 42 11.03 12.45 10.28
C TYR A 42 10.86 10.94 10.43
N LYS A 43 10.08 10.34 9.56
CA LYS A 43 9.75 8.93 9.64
C LYS A 43 10.85 8.01 9.14
N ARG A 44 11.52 8.36 8.04
CA ARG A 44 12.43 7.47 7.33
C ARG A 44 13.91 7.77 7.58
N ILE A 45 14.26 9.04 7.71
CA ILE A 45 15.64 9.45 7.98
C ILE A 45 15.89 9.49 9.48
N HIS A 46 15.09 10.23 10.24
CA HIS A 46 15.24 10.36 11.69
C HIS A 46 14.61 9.19 12.48
N ARG A 47 13.75 8.39 11.84
CA ARG A 47 13.05 7.25 12.45
C ARG A 47 12.27 7.61 13.72
N LEU A 48 11.65 8.77 13.73
CA LEU A 48 10.76 9.13 14.83
C LEU A 48 9.63 8.12 14.96
N PRO A 49 9.28 7.69 16.18
CA PRO A 49 8.26 6.68 16.39
C PRO A 49 6.89 7.17 15.94
N GLU A 50 6.15 6.30 15.29
CA GLU A 50 4.73 6.48 15.03
C GLU A 50 3.94 5.53 15.90
N PRO A 51 2.84 5.98 16.53
CA PRO A 51 1.96 5.08 17.24
C PRO A 51 1.32 4.09 16.24
N SER A 52 1.39 2.81 16.56
CA SER A 52 0.57 1.81 15.87
C SER A 52 -0.90 2.08 16.16
N THR A 53 -1.76 1.98 15.15
CA THR A 53 -3.21 2.10 15.33
C THR A 53 -3.86 0.73 15.29
N ASP A 54 -4.96 0.55 16.02
CA ASP A 54 -5.76 -0.68 15.99
C ASP A 54 -6.17 -1.06 14.56
N ALA A 55 -6.46 -0.04 13.73
CA ALA A 55 -6.81 -0.24 12.32
C ALA A 55 -5.65 -0.85 11.49
N MET A 56 -4.40 -0.49 11.78
CA MET A 56 -3.22 -1.08 11.12
C MET A 56 -3.03 -2.52 11.56
N THR A 57 -3.13 -2.79 12.87
CA THR A 57 -3.01 -4.16 13.42
C THR A 57 -4.11 -5.06 12.85
N LYS A 58 -5.36 -4.60 12.86
CA LYS A 58 -6.48 -5.31 12.24
C LYS A 58 -6.23 -5.58 10.75
N GLY A 59 -5.73 -4.58 10.02
CA GLY A 59 -5.41 -4.72 8.60
C GLY A 59 -4.43 -5.86 8.35
N ASN A 60 -3.32 -5.89 9.07
CA ASN A 60 -2.31 -6.94 8.96
C ASN A 60 -2.90 -8.32 9.28
N ASN A 61 -3.63 -8.45 10.39
CA ASN A 61 -4.23 -9.74 10.79
C ASN A 61 -5.20 -10.29 9.75
N VAL A 62 -5.98 -9.42 9.07
CA VAL A 62 -6.86 -9.85 7.97
C VAL A 62 -6.04 -10.30 6.76
N HIS A 63 -4.96 -9.60 6.42
CA HIS A 63 -4.06 -10.02 5.34
C HIS A 63 -3.45 -11.39 5.63
N ASP A 64 -2.92 -11.60 6.84
CA ASP A 64 -2.32 -12.87 7.27
C ASP A 64 -3.33 -14.03 7.16
N ALA A 65 -4.56 -13.82 7.61
CA ALA A 65 -5.61 -14.84 7.54
C ALA A 65 -5.99 -15.18 6.08
N ILE A 66 -6.07 -14.18 5.20
CA ILE A 66 -6.39 -14.40 3.79
C ILE A 66 -5.20 -15.02 3.04
N GLU A 67 -3.96 -14.69 3.40
CA GLU A 67 -2.77 -15.38 2.90
C GLU A 67 -2.87 -16.89 3.21
N LYS A 68 -3.12 -17.24 4.48
CA LYS A 68 -3.24 -18.64 4.91
C LYS A 68 -4.42 -19.38 4.27
N PHE A 69 -5.53 -18.67 4.00
CA PHE A 69 -6.61 -19.24 3.23
C PHE A 69 -6.13 -19.71 1.85
N TYR A 70 -5.45 -18.86 1.08
CA TYR A 70 -4.98 -19.22 -0.26
C TYR A 70 -3.87 -20.28 -0.25
N ASP A 71 -3.04 -20.32 0.79
CA ASP A 71 -2.03 -21.36 0.96
C ASP A 71 -2.67 -22.73 1.20
N ASN A 72 -3.80 -22.78 1.92
CA ASN A 72 -4.40 -24.00 2.44
C ASN A 72 -5.64 -24.46 1.64
N VAL A 73 -6.24 -23.62 0.79
CA VAL A 73 -7.47 -23.94 0.07
C VAL A 73 -7.32 -24.97 -1.07
N PRO A 74 -6.15 -25.15 -1.73
CA PRO A 74 -6.04 -26.06 -2.88
C PRO A 74 -6.59 -27.46 -2.66
N PRO A 75 -6.39 -28.14 -1.52
CA PRO A 75 -6.91 -29.50 -1.28
C PRO A 75 -8.44 -29.60 -1.24
N VAL A 76 -9.14 -28.50 -0.91
CA VAL A 76 -10.60 -28.46 -0.77
C VAL A 76 -11.30 -27.71 -1.91
N LEU A 77 -10.55 -27.21 -2.88
CA LEU A 77 -11.08 -26.34 -3.94
C LEU A 77 -12.19 -27.00 -4.77
N ASP A 78 -12.06 -28.27 -5.10
CA ASP A 78 -13.06 -29.03 -5.86
C ASP A 78 -14.37 -29.17 -5.09
N GLU A 79 -14.28 -29.41 -3.79
CA GLU A 79 -15.44 -29.51 -2.92
C GLU A 79 -16.13 -28.15 -2.76
N LEU A 80 -15.35 -27.08 -2.53
CA LEU A 80 -15.86 -25.70 -2.46
C LEU A 80 -16.63 -25.34 -3.74
N TYR A 81 -16.05 -25.60 -4.91
CA TYR A 81 -16.71 -25.32 -6.18
C TYR A 81 -18.01 -26.11 -6.34
N THR A 82 -18.00 -27.39 -5.96
CA THR A 82 -19.20 -28.24 -6.01
C THR A 82 -20.30 -27.74 -5.07
N LEU A 83 -19.96 -27.32 -3.86
CA LEU A 83 -20.90 -26.73 -2.89
C LEU A 83 -21.52 -25.44 -3.45
N MET A 84 -20.69 -24.57 -4.01
CA MET A 84 -21.14 -23.31 -4.62
C MET A 84 -22.08 -23.56 -5.80
N GLN A 85 -21.79 -24.52 -6.70
CA GLN A 85 -22.66 -24.89 -7.80
C GLN A 85 -24.01 -25.44 -7.34
N ARG A 86 -24.06 -26.08 -6.16
CA ARG A 86 -25.29 -26.62 -5.55
C ARG A 86 -26.04 -25.60 -4.67
N ASP A 87 -25.64 -24.33 -4.70
CA ASP A 87 -26.20 -23.25 -3.88
C ASP A 87 -26.05 -23.46 -2.34
N LYS A 88 -25.07 -24.26 -1.94
CA LYS A 88 -24.76 -24.57 -0.54
C LYS A 88 -23.73 -23.58 0.02
N ARG A 89 -24.02 -22.27 -0.07
CA ARG A 89 -23.11 -21.18 0.28
C ARG A 89 -22.62 -21.21 1.71
N GLN A 90 -23.47 -21.60 2.65
CA GLN A 90 -23.10 -21.66 4.06
C GLN A 90 -22.11 -22.82 4.34
N GLU A 91 -22.38 -24.00 3.76
CA GLU A 91 -21.46 -25.16 3.87
C GLU A 91 -20.11 -24.83 3.20
N ALA A 92 -20.14 -24.17 2.04
CA ALA A 92 -18.92 -23.72 1.37
C ALA A 92 -18.11 -22.72 2.23
N LEU A 93 -18.80 -21.78 2.88
CA LEU A 93 -18.14 -20.83 3.78
C LEU A 93 -17.50 -21.55 4.97
N GLU A 94 -18.20 -22.44 5.64
CA GLU A 94 -17.68 -23.20 6.79
C GLU A 94 -16.45 -24.02 6.39
N LEU A 95 -16.50 -24.70 5.24
CA LEU A 95 -15.35 -25.41 4.69
C LEU A 95 -14.18 -24.46 4.38
N ALA A 96 -14.45 -23.33 3.75
CA ALA A 96 -13.43 -22.33 3.44
C ALA A 96 -12.79 -21.74 4.69
N LEU A 97 -13.56 -21.46 5.72
CA LEU A 97 -13.04 -20.95 6.99
C LEU A 97 -12.23 -22.00 7.76
N SER A 98 -12.57 -23.29 7.61
CA SER A 98 -11.87 -24.38 8.30
C SER A 98 -10.41 -24.54 7.87
N VAL A 99 -10.00 -24.02 6.71
CA VAL A 99 -8.61 -24.09 6.24
C VAL A 99 -7.77 -22.93 6.74
N ILE A 100 -8.38 -21.91 7.37
CA ILE A 100 -7.66 -20.81 8.02
C ILE A 100 -7.30 -21.28 9.44
N PRO A 101 -6.03 -21.17 9.86
CA PRO A 101 -5.67 -21.48 11.24
C PRO A 101 -6.49 -20.63 12.25
N GLU A 102 -6.92 -21.23 13.34
CA GLU A 102 -7.80 -20.58 14.33
C GLU A 102 -7.22 -19.27 14.88
N GLN A 103 -5.90 -19.24 15.09
CA GLN A 103 -5.22 -18.04 15.59
C GLN A 103 -5.38 -16.86 14.64
N GLU A 104 -5.15 -17.04 13.35
CA GLU A 104 -5.26 -16.00 12.34
C GLU A 104 -6.73 -15.55 12.15
N TYR A 105 -7.67 -16.48 12.24
CA TYR A 105 -9.10 -16.16 12.17
C TYR A 105 -9.55 -15.26 13.33
N VAL A 106 -9.13 -15.58 14.55
CA VAL A 106 -9.46 -14.78 15.76
C VAL A 106 -8.82 -13.41 15.71
N LEU A 107 -7.54 -13.32 15.35
CA LEU A 107 -6.80 -12.07 15.26
C LEU A 107 -7.33 -11.15 14.14
N GLY A 108 -7.78 -11.73 13.03
CA GLY A 108 -8.28 -10.99 11.86
C GLY A 108 -9.71 -10.45 12.03
N GLU A 109 -10.34 -10.60 13.20
CA GLU A 109 -11.76 -10.29 13.42
C GLU A 109 -12.66 -11.06 12.42
N GLY A 110 -13.07 -12.26 12.78
CA GLY A 110 -13.78 -13.23 11.92
C GLY A 110 -14.79 -12.68 10.93
N GLN A 111 -15.58 -11.63 11.32
CA GLN A 111 -16.55 -11.02 10.42
C GLN A 111 -15.90 -10.41 9.14
N SER A 112 -14.74 -9.77 9.26
CA SER A 112 -14.03 -9.17 8.10
C SER A 112 -13.49 -10.27 7.19
N ILE A 113 -12.99 -11.37 7.77
CA ILE A 113 -12.51 -12.54 7.04
C ILE A 113 -13.68 -13.22 6.33
N GLU A 114 -14.81 -13.47 7.02
CA GLU A 114 -16.00 -14.07 6.43
C GLU A 114 -16.52 -13.28 5.23
N GLN A 115 -16.61 -11.96 5.34
CA GLN A 115 -17.05 -11.10 4.24
C GLN A 115 -16.15 -11.24 3.01
N ARG A 116 -14.83 -11.32 3.24
CA ARG A 116 -13.86 -11.53 2.17
C ARG A 116 -14.01 -12.91 1.56
N ILE A 117 -14.08 -13.96 2.35
CA ILE A 117 -14.24 -15.34 1.86
C ILE A 117 -15.55 -15.52 1.10
N ARG A 118 -16.67 -14.97 1.57
CA ARG A 118 -17.94 -14.98 0.83
C ARG A 118 -17.78 -14.36 -0.56
N TRP A 119 -17.10 -13.23 -0.66
CA TRP A 119 -16.83 -12.61 -1.97
C TRP A 119 -15.95 -13.49 -2.84
N ASP A 120 -14.93 -14.13 -2.30
CA ASP A 120 -14.04 -15.03 -3.03
C ASP A 120 -14.78 -16.29 -3.51
N LEU A 121 -15.70 -16.84 -2.72
CA LEU A 121 -16.53 -17.97 -3.13
C LEU A 121 -17.46 -17.60 -4.31
N GLU A 122 -18.05 -16.40 -4.31
CA GLU A 122 -18.83 -15.93 -5.47
C GLU A 122 -17.93 -15.75 -6.71
N ARG A 123 -16.68 -15.30 -6.54
CA ARG A 123 -15.71 -15.24 -7.62
C ARG A 123 -15.34 -16.63 -8.13
N LEU A 124 -15.19 -17.63 -7.26
CA LEU A 124 -14.97 -19.03 -7.63
C LEU A 124 -16.12 -19.56 -8.47
N LEU A 125 -17.37 -19.29 -8.07
CA LEU A 125 -18.55 -19.72 -8.82
C LEU A 125 -18.61 -19.07 -10.21
N ALA A 126 -18.31 -17.77 -10.29
CA ALA A 126 -18.41 -17.00 -11.54
C ALA A 126 -17.28 -17.31 -12.53
N GLY A 127 -16.05 -17.48 -12.05
CA GLY A 127 -14.85 -17.61 -12.87
C GLY A 127 -14.33 -19.05 -13.03
N GLY A 128 -14.88 -20.02 -12.30
CA GLY A 128 -14.39 -21.40 -12.30
C GLY A 128 -13.10 -21.57 -11.47
N LYS A 129 -12.62 -22.81 -11.41
CA LYS A 129 -11.45 -23.20 -10.60
C LYS A 129 -10.12 -22.78 -11.24
N GLU A 130 -10.05 -22.76 -12.54
CA GLU A 130 -8.82 -22.60 -13.32
C GLU A 130 -8.13 -21.27 -13.04
N ASN A 131 -8.91 -20.21 -12.84
CA ASN A 131 -8.40 -18.86 -12.59
C ASN A 131 -8.66 -18.38 -11.15
N TYR A 132 -8.99 -19.30 -10.24
CA TYR A 132 -9.33 -18.93 -8.87
C TYR A 132 -8.12 -18.64 -8.02
N LEU A 133 -7.12 -19.54 -8.06
CA LEU A 133 -5.92 -19.38 -7.22
C LEU A 133 -5.03 -18.27 -7.74
N PRO A 134 -4.53 -17.41 -6.87
CA PRO A 134 -3.55 -16.40 -7.26
C PRO A 134 -2.22 -17.05 -7.60
N VAL A 135 -1.50 -16.50 -8.58
CA VAL A 135 -0.10 -16.84 -8.88
C VAL A 135 0.87 -16.03 -8.01
N ILE A 136 0.38 -14.95 -7.42
CA ILE A 136 1.06 -14.13 -6.42
C ILE A 136 0.18 -14.12 -5.17
N ASN A 137 0.75 -14.49 -4.02
CA ASN A 137 0.11 -14.48 -2.71
C ASN A 137 1.11 -13.92 -1.69
N GLU A 138 0.95 -12.65 -1.25
CA GLU A 138 1.88 -11.92 -0.39
C GLU A 138 3.34 -12.02 -0.84
N LEU A 139 3.60 -11.67 -2.11
CA LEU A 139 4.92 -11.76 -2.70
C LEU A 139 5.80 -10.59 -2.26
N GLU A 140 6.84 -10.87 -1.51
CA GLU A 140 7.92 -9.90 -1.28
C GLU A 140 8.81 -9.75 -2.51
N VAL A 141 8.99 -8.51 -2.97
CA VAL A 141 9.84 -8.17 -4.12
C VAL A 141 10.91 -7.17 -3.71
N HIS A 142 12.14 -7.45 -4.11
CA HIS A 142 13.30 -6.59 -3.89
C HIS A 142 14.01 -6.30 -5.22
N ALA A 143 14.34 -5.03 -5.45
CA ALA A 143 15.17 -4.63 -6.58
C ALA A 143 16.31 -3.73 -6.09
N PHE A 144 17.53 -4.03 -6.50
CA PHE A 144 18.71 -3.25 -6.17
C PHE A 144 19.24 -2.62 -7.46
N VAL A 145 19.20 -1.29 -7.51
CA VAL A 145 19.62 -0.52 -8.68
C VAL A 145 20.55 0.62 -8.29
N GLU A 146 21.43 1.03 -9.19
CA GLU A 146 22.19 2.25 -9.08
C GLU A 146 21.52 3.31 -9.98
N GLU A 147 21.15 4.45 -9.41
CA GLU A 147 20.49 5.54 -10.12
C GLU A 147 21.43 6.72 -10.26
N GLU A 148 21.63 7.20 -11.48
CA GLU A 148 22.39 8.41 -11.74
C GLU A 148 21.47 9.63 -11.73
N ILE A 149 21.87 10.67 -11.00
CA ILE A 149 21.13 11.92 -10.90
C ILE A 149 22.09 13.11 -11.01
N GLU A 150 21.72 14.09 -11.84
CA GLU A 150 22.41 15.37 -11.93
C GLU A 150 21.96 16.27 -10.79
N PHE A 151 22.90 16.72 -9.96
CA PHE A 151 22.65 17.64 -8.86
C PHE A 151 23.80 18.64 -8.72
N ASN A 152 23.49 19.94 -8.74
CA ASN A 152 24.47 21.05 -8.67
C ASN A 152 25.59 20.98 -9.74
N GLY A 153 25.28 20.41 -10.92
CA GLY A 153 26.25 20.28 -12.02
C GLY A 153 27.20 19.08 -11.92
N GLU A 154 26.96 18.19 -10.96
CA GLU A 154 27.70 16.95 -10.77
C GLU A 154 26.77 15.75 -10.93
N THR A 155 27.26 14.65 -11.51
CA THR A 155 26.55 13.38 -11.58
C THR A 155 26.82 12.58 -10.31
N HIS A 156 25.73 12.23 -9.61
CA HIS A 156 25.77 11.40 -8.40
C HIS A 156 25.17 10.03 -8.70
N THR A 157 25.85 8.96 -8.31
CA THR A 157 25.33 7.59 -8.39
C THR A 157 24.84 7.18 -7.01
N ILE A 158 23.52 6.93 -6.88
CA ILE A 158 22.89 6.56 -5.61
C ILE A 158 22.42 5.10 -5.70
N PRO A 159 22.91 4.22 -4.83
CA PRO A 159 22.41 2.86 -4.76
C PRO A 159 21.03 2.83 -4.07
N ILE A 160 20.03 2.24 -4.72
CA ILE A 160 18.66 2.17 -4.24
C ILE A 160 18.22 0.74 -4.05
N HIS A 161 17.58 0.46 -2.92
CA HIS A 161 16.84 -0.76 -2.66
C HIS A 161 15.34 -0.48 -2.72
N PHE A 162 14.70 -0.83 -3.83
CA PHE A 162 13.24 -0.85 -3.91
C PHE A 162 12.71 -2.14 -3.29
N ALA A 163 11.66 -2.00 -2.44
CA ALA A 163 11.06 -3.15 -1.78
C ALA A 163 9.54 -2.98 -1.61
N GLY A 164 8.82 -4.09 -1.62
CA GLY A 164 7.39 -4.11 -1.34
C GLY A 164 6.84 -5.52 -1.31
N SER A 165 5.70 -5.69 -0.64
CA SER A 165 4.88 -6.88 -0.70
C SER A 165 3.67 -6.62 -1.60
N ILE A 166 3.38 -7.55 -2.49
CA ILE A 166 2.23 -7.51 -3.41
C ILE A 166 1.21 -8.51 -2.88
N ASP A 167 0.03 -8.02 -2.50
CA ASP A 167 -0.99 -8.84 -1.86
C ASP A 167 -1.39 -10.03 -2.73
N ARG A 168 -1.81 -9.77 -3.98
CA ARG A 168 -2.32 -10.80 -4.91
C ARG A 168 -1.98 -10.48 -6.36
N GLY A 169 -1.80 -11.54 -7.13
CA GLY A 169 -1.73 -11.46 -8.59
C GLY A 169 -2.34 -12.69 -9.24
N TYR A 170 -2.99 -12.47 -10.37
CA TYR A 170 -3.64 -13.50 -11.15
C TYR A 170 -3.12 -13.50 -12.58
N ALA A 171 -2.95 -14.68 -13.16
CA ALA A 171 -2.68 -14.79 -14.58
C ALA A 171 -3.92 -14.36 -15.38
N THR A 172 -3.71 -13.70 -16.51
CA THR A 172 -4.75 -13.39 -17.48
C THR A 172 -4.74 -14.42 -18.61
N ASP A 173 -5.82 -14.49 -19.37
CA ASP A 173 -5.90 -15.40 -20.54
C ASP A 173 -4.84 -15.10 -21.61
N GLU A 174 -4.29 -13.89 -21.61
CA GLU A 174 -3.23 -13.45 -22.53
C GLU A 174 -1.82 -13.79 -22.04
N GLY A 175 -1.69 -14.49 -20.92
CA GLY A 175 -0.40 -14.84 -20.31
C GLY A 175 0.31 -13.65 -19.62
N THR A 176 -0.41 -12.59 -19.36
CA THR A 176 0.04 -11.43 -18.57
C THR A 176 -0.50 -11.50 -17.14
N TYR A 177 -0.34 -10.45 -16.35
CA TYR A 177 -0.72 -10.47 -14.94
C TYR A 177 -1.62 -9.32 -14.55
N ALA A 178 -2.54 -9.60 -13.62
CA ALA A 178 -3.39 -8.64 -12.95
C ALA A 178 -3.03 -8.58 -11.47
N LEU A 179 -2.63 -7.41 -10.97
CA LEU A 179 -2.35 -7.21 -9.54
C LEU A 179 -3.61 -6.78 -8.81
N MET A 180 -3.85 -7.32 -7.63
CA MET A 180 -5.01 -6.98 -6.80
C MET A 180 -4.55 -6.66 -5.38
N GLU A 181 -4.96 -5.51 -4.86
CA GLU A 181 -4.71 -5.09 -3.49
C GLU A 181 -5.95 -5.29 -2.63
N LEU A 182 -5.81 -5.91 -1.49
CA LEU A 182 -6.86 -6.04 -0.48
C LEU A 182 -6.84 -4.82 0.44
N LYS A 183 -7.97 -4.17 0.60
CA LYS A 183 -8.13 -3.05 1.53
C LYS A 183 -9.16 -3.39 2.60
N THR A 184 -8.74 -3.39 3.85
CA THR A 184 -9.60 -3.64 5.02
C THR A 184 -10.39 -2.41 5.47
N GLY A 185 -10.01 -1.23 4.95
CA GLY A 185 -10.75 0.01 5.19
C GLY A 185 -12.03 0.12 4.39
N LYS A 186 -12.78 1.20 4.63
CA LYS A 186 -14.02 1.50 3.91
C LYS A 186 -13.73 2.22 2.60
N TRP A 187 -14.49 1.89 1.56
CA TRP A 187 -14.48 2.64 0.30
C TRP A 187 -15.04 4.04 0.48
N VAL A 188 -14.45 5.02 -0.17
CA VAL A 188 -14.84 6.43 -0.08
C VAL A 188 -15.47 6.89 -1.38
N GLN A 189 -16.68 7.44 -1.28
CA GLN A 189 -17.37 8.13 -2.37
C GLN A 189 -17.59 9.60 -1.99
N THR A 190 -17.60 10.46 -2.98
CA THR A 190 -17.87 11.89 -2.85
C THR A 190 -19.00 12.29 -3.78
N LYS A 191 -19.75 13.35 -3.42
CA LYS A 191 -20.74 13.92 -4.32
C LYS A 191 -20.10 14.79 -5.38
N ASN A 192 -20.56 14.64 -6.63
CA ASN A 192 -20.20 15.52 -7.73
C ASN A 192 -21.04 16.82 -7.69
N ARG A 193 -20.86 17.68 -8.70
CA ARG A 193 -21.61 18.96 -8.80
C ARG A 193 -23.11 18.77 -9.04
N GLN A 194 -23.53 17.60 -9.50
CA GLN A 194 -24.91 17.21 -9.73
C GLN A 194 -25.53 16.50 -8.50
N ASP A 195 -24.85 16.51 -7.35
CA ASP A 195 -25.26 15.84 -6.11
C ASP A 195 -25.34 14.29 -6.22
N GLU A 196 -24.65 13.71 -7.22
CA GLU A 196 -24.56 12.25 -7.41
C GLU A 196 -23.34 11.67 -6.73
N TRP A 197 -23.48 10.50 -6.12
CA TRP A 197 -22.35 9.78 -5.52
C TRP A 197 -21.42 9.21 -6.59
N GLN A 198 -20.13 9.50 -6.48
CA GLN A 198 -19.08 8.97 -7.33
C GLN A 198 -17.87 8.56 -6.52
N ASP A 199 -17.05 7.68 -7.07
CA ASP A 199 -15.80 7.28 -6.44
C ASP A 199 -14.88 8.49 -6.23
N SER A 200 -14.29 8.60 -5.05
CA SER A 200 -13.38 9.70 -4.72
C SER A 200 -12.20 9.72 -5.69
N LYS A 201 -12.12 10.78 -6.50
CA LYS A 201 -11.02 10.96 -7.46
C LYS A 201 -9.65 10.95 -6.77
N PHE A 202 -9.55 11.62 -5.63
CA PHE A 202 -8.30 11.67 -4.86
C PHE A 202 -7.88 10.26 -4.40
N LYS A 203 -8.84 9.47 -3.88
CA LYS A 203 -8.58 8.10 -3.45
C LYS A 203 -8.14 7.22 -4.62
N MET A 204 -8.84 7.31 -5.75
CA MET A 204 -8.50 6.56 -6.97
C MET A 204 -7.10 6.90 -7.50
N GLU A 205 -6.73 8.18 -7.53
CA GLU A 205 -5.40 8.60 -7.99
C GLU A 205 -4.28 8.09 -7.07
N SER A 206 -4.48 8.14 -5.75
CA SER A 206 -3.54 7.59 -4.77
C SER A 206 -3.34 6.09 -4.99
N MET A 207 -4.43 5.34 -5.11
CA MET A 207 -4.37 3.89 -5.29
C MET A 207 -3.72 3.48 -6.62
N ARG A 208 -4.01 4.19 -7.72
CA ARG A 208 -3.33 3.96 -9.00
C ARG A 208 -1.83 4.21 -8.92
N GLN A 209 -1.41 5.20 -8.15
CA GLN A 209 -0.01 5.48 -7.90
C GLN A 209 0.68 4.36 -7.11
N GLU A 210 -0.01 3.79 -6.11
CA GLU A 210 0.47 2.63 -5.37
C GLU A 210 0.68 1.42 -6.30
N MET A 211 -0.30 1.10 -7.14
CA MET A 211 -0.20 -0.01 -8.10
C MET A 211 0.85 0.23 -9.18
N ALA A 212 1.02 1.48 -9.61
CA ALA A 212 2.10 1.83 -10.54
C ALA A 212 3.49 1.63 -9.92
N PHE A 213 3.65 1.83 -8.62
CA PHE A 213 4.88 1.49 -7.91
C PHE A 213 5.14 -0.02 -7.95
N TYR A 214 4.14 -0.87 -7.68
CA TYR A 214 4.30 -2.32 -7.74
C TYR A 214 4.66 -2.82 -9.13
N LYS A 215 3.99 -2.31 -10.17
CA LYS A 215 4.36 -2.65 -11.55
C LYS A 215 5.80 -2.23 -11.87
N LYS A 216 6.24 -1.05 -11.43
CA LYS A 216 7.63 -0.60 -11.55
C LYS A 216 8.58 -1.49 -10.75
N LEU A 217 8.23 -1.86 -9.53
CA LEU A 217 9.04 -2.73 -8.68
C LEU A 217 9.32 -4.06 -9.35
N LEU A 218 8.31 -4.70 -9.93
CA LEU A 218 8.49 -5.93 -10.70
C LEU A 218 9.40 -5.73 -11.91
N GLN A 219 9.31 -4.59 -12.61
CA GLN A 219 10.18 -4.24 -13.71
C GLN A 219 11.63 -3.99 -13.26
N TRP A 220 11.85 -3.23 -12.20
CA TRP A 220 13.19 -3.00 -11.64
C TRP A 220 13.85 -4.28 -11.14
N ALA A 221 13.07 -5.21 -10.62
CA ALA A 221 13.53 -6.53 -10.19
C ALA A 221 13.73 -7.51 -11.36
N ASN A 222 13.35 -7.16 -12.58
CA ASN A 222 13.26 -8.08 -13.72
C ASN A 222 12.52 -9.38 -13.35
N HIS A 223 11.42 -9.22 -12.61
CA HIS A 223 10.68 -10.34 -12.04
C HIS A 223 9.85 -11.08 -13.10
N PRO A 224 9.67 -12.43 -13.01
CA PRO A 224 8.86 -13.18 -13.97
C PRO A 224 7.42 -12.65 -14.16
N TYR A 225 6.86 -12.00 -13.14
CA TYR A 225 5.51 -11.41 -13.16
C TYR A 225 5.49 -9.92 -13.57
N GLN A 226 6.54 -9.40 -14.21
CA GLN A 226 6.63 -7.98 -14.56
C GLN A 226 5.65 -7.51 -15.66
N ASP A 227 5.10 -8.44 -16.44
CA ASP A 227 4.18 -8.11 -17.52
C ASP A 227 2.76 -7.90 -17.02
N VAL A 228 2.60 -6.87 -16.21
CA VAL A 228 1.34 -6.47 -15.59
C VAL A 228 0.51 -5.65 -16.56
N THR A 229 -0.66 -6.15 -16.95
CA THR A 229 -1.60 -5.44 -17.84
C THR A 229 -2.81 -4.89 -17.12
N HIS A 230 -3.11 -5.39 -15.92
CA HIS A 230 -4.25 -4.97 -15.13
C HIS A 230 -3.88 -4.78 -13.67
N TRP A 231 -4.63 -3.94 -12.97
CA TRP A 231 -4.61 -3.79 -11.52
C TRP A 231 -5.99 -3.53 -10.95
N GLY A 232 -6.14 -3.76 -9.67
CA GLY A 232 -7.41 -3.56 -9.01
C GLY A 232 -7.33 -3.54 -7.50
N TRP A 233 -8.49 -3.28 -6.89
CA TRP A 233 -8.65 -3.19 -5.44
C TRP A 233 -9.94 -3.84 -5.01
N VAL A 234 -9.91 -4.50 -3.86
CA VAL A 234 -11.07 -5.13 -3.24
C VAL A 234 -11.31 -4.52 -1.86
N TYR A 235 -12.52 -4.03 -1.68
CA TYR A 235 -13.03 -3.45 -0.43
C TYR A 235 -14.26 -4.23 0.03
N PRO A 236 -14.11 -5.33 0.79
CA PRO A 236 -15.24 -6.17 1.20
C PRO A 236 -15.95 -5.67 2.47
N SER A 237 -15.57 -4.54 3.02
CA SER A 237 -15.82 -4.16 4.42
C SER A 237 -17.14 -3.44 4.69
N GLY A 238 -18.19 -3.58 3.90
CA GLY A 238 -19.43 -2.91 4.28
C GLY A 238 -20.63 -3.23 3.38
N ASN A 239 -21.76 -3.44 4.00
CA ASN A 239 -23.05 -3.62 3.30
C ASN A 239 -23.87 -2.34 3.24
N THR A 240 -23.52 -1.32 4.03
CA THR A 240 -24.25 -0.05 4.13
C THR A 240 -23.31 1.12 3.92
N ALA A 241 -23.74 2.07 3.10
CA ALA A 241 -23.05 3.35 2.97
C ALA A 241 -23.31 4.21 4.23
N GLU A 242 -22.28 4.84 4.74
CA GLU A 242 -22.33 5.76 5.87
C GLU A 242 -21.79 7.12 5.43
N LEU A 243 -22.40 8.21 5.91
CA LEU A 243 -21.80 9.54 5.80
C LEU A 243 -20.61 9.62 6.74
N ASP A 244 -19.51 10.24 6.27
CA ASP A 244 -18.36 10.49 7.14
C ASP A 244 -18.75 11.50 8.23
N PRO A 245 -18.76 11.12 9.51
CA PRO A 245 -19.18 12.02 10.59
C PRO A 245 -18.20 13.20 10.78
N LEU A 246 -16.96 13.08 10.28
CA LEU A 246 -15.97 14.16 10.31
C LEU A 246 -16.15 15.14 9.15
N ASN A 247 -16.89 14.77 8.11
CA ASN A 247 -17.21 15.64 7.00
C ASN A 247 -18.47 16.46 7.27
N LYS A 248 -18.27 17.63 7.84
CA LYS A 248 -19.36 18.56 8.21
C LYS A 248 -20.25 19.00 7.03
N TYR A 249 -19.85 18.76 5.80
CA TYR A 249 -20.60 19.13 4.61
C TYR A 249 -21.42 17.96 4.03
N GLY A 250 -21.23 16.73 4.53
CA GLY A 250 -21.96 15.55 4.05
C GLY A 250 -21.65 15.13 2.62
N TYR A 251 -20.47 15.50 2.08
CA TYR A 251 -20.08 15.18 0.70
C TYR A 251 -19.38 13.83 0.55
N GLU A 252 -19.06 13.16 1.64
CA GLU A 252 -18.41 11.86 1.64
C GLU A 252 -19.32 10.80 2.28
N GLN A 253 -19.27 9.60 1.74
CA GLN A 253 -19.83 8.41 2.38
C GLN A 253 -18.80 7.28 2.32
N ARG A 254 -18.88 6.38 3.29
CA ARG A 254 -17.99 5.23 3.43
C ARG A 254 -18.80 3.96 3.65
N GLY A 255 -18.15 2.82 3.54
CA GLY A 255 -18.79 1.52 3.80
C GLY A 255 -19.45 0.88 2.59
N VAL A 256 -19.21 1.41 1.40
CA VAL A 256 -19.65 0.80 0.15
C VAL A 256 -18.72 -0.36 -0.20
N ASN A 257 -19.27 -1.56 -0.43
CA ASN A 257 -18.52 -2.67 -1.00
C ASN A 257 -18.09 -2.30 -2.41
N LYS A 258 -16.81 -2.44 -2.70
CA LYS A 258 -16.26 -2.07 -4.00
C LYS A 258 -15.19 -3.03 -4.46
N VAL A 259 -15.31 -3.45 -5.70
CA VAL A 259 -14.22 -4.04 -6.47
C VAL A 259 -13.97 -3.13 -7.65
N VAL A 260 -12.74 -2.72 -7.83
CA VAL A 260 -12.29 -1.93 -8.97
C VAL A 260 -11.25 -2.74 -9.71
N TYR A 261 -11.41 -2.83 -11.02
CA TYR A 261 -10.48 -3.50 -11.92
C TYR A 261 -10.26 -2.61 -13.15
N GLU A 262 -9.02 -2.34 -13.47
CA GLU A 262 -8.65 -1.40 -14.52
C GLU A 262 -7.48 -1.91 -15.35
N GLU A 263 -7.46 -1.56 -16.63
CA GLU A 263 -6.25 -1.72 -17.45
C GLU A 263 -5.10 -0.87 -16.91
N ALA A 264 -3.94 -1.47 -16.77
CA ALA A 264 -2.68 -0.88 -16.35
C ALA A 264 -1.75 -0.59 -17.54
N THR A 265 -2.31 -0.22 -18.69
CA THR A 265 -1.61 -0.02 -19.97
C THR A 265 -1.84 1.38 -20.53
N GLY A 266 -1.27 1.67 -21.68
CA GLY A 266 -1.49 2.88 -22.45
C GLY A 266 -1.29 4.17 -21.64
N ARG A 267 -2.24 5.10 -21.76
CA ARG A 267 -2.17 6.42 -21.11
C ARG A 267 -2.17 6.35 -19.59
N ARG A 268 -2.93 5.40 -19.03
CA ARG A 268 -3.02 5.24 -17.56
C ARG A 268 -1.66 4.84 -17.00
N TRP A 269 -1.04 3.81 -17.55
CA TRP A 269 0.31 3.41 -17.18
C TRP A 269 1.32 4.55 -17.34
N THR A 270 1.34 5.21 -18.51
CA THR A 270 2.25 6.33 -18.77
C THR A 270 2.12 7.43 -17.74
N THR A 271 0.89 7.77 -17.33
CA THR A 271 0.63 8.85 -16.37
C THR A 271 1.16 8.49 -14.97
N PHE A 272 0.77 7.34 -14.45
CA PHE A 272 1.11 6.96 -13.08
C PHE A 272 2.55 6.45 -12.97
N GLY A 273 3.07 5.76 -13.98
CA GLY A 273 4.47 5.36 -14.05
C GLY A 273 5.41 6.58 -14.05
N LYS A 274 5.11 7.61 -14.86
CA LYS A 274 5.87 8.89 -14.83
C LYS A 274 5.74 9.62 -13.49
N ARG A 275 4.62 9.50 -12.80
CA ARG A 275 4.45 10.09 -11.46
C ARG A 275 5.34 9.39 -10.43
N VAL A 276 5.45 8.07 -10.46
CA VAL A 276 6.38 7.31 -9.61
C VAL A 276 7.84 7.74 -9.87
N GLU A 277 8.24 7.84 -11.15
CA GLU A 277 9.60 8.30 -11.50
C GLU A 277 9.88 9.73 -11.00
N ARG A 278 8.93 10.65 -11.19
CA ARG A 278 9.09 12.03 -10.67
C ARG A 278 9.24 12.06 -9.15
N LEU A 279 8.47 11.24 -8.41
CA LEU A 279 8.59 11.17 -6.96
C LEU A 279 9.93 10.59 -6.55
N LYS A 280 10.40 9.54 -7.24
CA LYS A 280 11.74 8.98 -7.06
C LYS A 280 12.81 10.07 -7.23
N THR A 281 12.81 10.77 -8.37
CA THR A 281 13.78 11.85 -8.63
C THR A 281 13.70 12.96 -7.60
N ALA A 282 12.48 13.41 -7.25
CA ALA A 282 12.30 14.46 -6.24
C ALA A 282 12.81 14.04 -4.85
N LEU A 283 12.63 12.76 -4.46
CA LEU A 283 13.16 12.24 -3.21
C LEU A 283 14.68 12.19 -3.24
N LEU A 284 15.29 11.75 -4.33
CA LEU A 284 16.76 11.73 -4.49
C LEU A 284 17.34 13.14 -4.46
N THR A 285 16.68 14.11 -5.10
CA THR A 285 17.08 15.51 -5.06
C THR A 285 17.02 16.07 -3.63
N ALA A 286 15.93 15.83 -2.91
CA ALA A 286 15.78 16.24 -1.51
C ALA A 286 16.84 15.58 -0.60
N TYR A 287 17.13 14.32 -0.88
CA TYR A 287 18.16 13.54 -0.17
C TYR A 287 19.57 14.13 -0.38
N LEU A 288 19.94 14.44 -1.62
CA LEU A 288 21.25 15.06 -1.93
C LEU A 288 21.38 16.51 -1.40
N ALA A 289 20.25 17.26 -1.45
CA ALA A 289 20.19 18.61 -0.90
C ALA A 289 20.19 18.65 0.64
N GLU A 290 19.97 17.51 1.31
CA GLU A 290 19.69 17.44 2.75
C GLU A 290 18.53 18.35 3.18
N ASP A 291 17.59 18.58 2.25
CA ASP A 291 16.45 19.48 2.45
C ASP A 291 15.15 18.79 2.06
N PHE A 292 14.30 18.58 3.05
CA PHE A 292 12.97 18.01 2.92
C PHE A 292 11.92 19.07 3.25
N PRO A 293 11.43 19.81 2.24
CA PRO A 293 10.55 20.93 2.50
C PRO A 293 9.22 20.49 3.09
N THR A 294 8.63 21.35 3.93
CA THR A 294 7.27 21.18 4.39
C THR A 294 6.26 21.39 3.26
N LYS A 295 5.15 20.62 3.29
CA LYS A 295 4.04 20.76 2.33
C LYS A 295 2.73 20.96 3.13
N PRO A 296 2.59 22.08 3.83
CA PRO A 296 1.49 22.28 4.77
C PRO A 296 0.14 22.36 4.06
N SER A 297 -0.86 21.74 4.67
CA SER A 297 -2.26 21.98 4.33
C SER A 297 -3.13 21.66 5.56
N ALA A 298 -4.21 22.40 5.77
CA ALA A 298 -5.08 22.23 6.94
C ALA A 298 -5.56 20.78 7.11
N GLY A 299 -5.96 20.14 5.99
CA GLY A 299 -6.45 18.76 6.04
C GLY A 299 -5.36 17.73 6.34
N LYS A 300 -4.16 17.89 5.79
CA LYS A 300 -3.06 16.95 6.01
C LYS A 300 -2.42 17.10 7.38
N CYS A 301 -2.12 18.35 7.77
CA CYS A 301 -1.42 18.62 9.02
C CYS A 301 -2.25 18.25 10.26
N ALA A 302 -3.58 18.33 10.17
CA ALA A 302 -4.46 17.91 11.26
C ALA A 302 -4.26 16.44 11.67
N TYR A 303 -3.94 15.58 10.71
CA TYR A 303 -3.72 14.13 10.91
C TYR A 303 -2.25 13.72 10.93
N CYS A 304 -1.31 14.66 10.89
CA CYS A 304 0.12 14.38 10.89
C CYS A 304 0.60 14.00 12.30
N ASN A 305 1.22 12.85 12.44
CA ASN A 305 1.78 12.39 13.73
C ASN A 305 2.97 13.23 14.20
N PHE A 306 3.62 13.97 13.29
CA PHE A 306 4.81 14.78 13.56
C PHE A 306 4.54 16.28 13.69
N LYS A 307 3.28 16.69 13.86
CA LYS A 307 2.92 18.12 13.95
C LYS A 307 3.57 18.84 15.12
N SER A 308 3.78 18.16 16.26
CA SER A 308 4.41 18.73 17.46
C SER A 308 5.86 19.16 17.23
N VAL A 309 6.55 18.56 16.25
CA VAL A 309 7.94 18.83 15.90
C VAL A 309 8.11 19.52 14.55
N CYS A 310 7.00 19.85 13.88
CA CYS A 310 7.03 20.43 12.54
C CYS A 310 7.15 21.96 12.58
N PRO A 311 8.17 22.58 11.94
CA PRO A 311 8.36 24.02 11.97
C PRO A 311 7.24 24.82 11.29
N SER A 312 6.37 24.15 10.50
CA SER A 312 5.24 24.79 9.84
C SER A 312 3.91 24.66 10.61
N TRP A 313 3.93 24.11 11.83
CA TRP A 313 2.76 23.99 12.68
C TRP A 313 2.80 25.01 13.83
N GLU A 314 1.74 25.82 13.97
CA GLU A 314 1.61 26.74 15.11
C GLU A 314 1.54 25.93 16.42
N GLY A 315 2.41 26.28 17.38
CA GLY A 315 2.54 25.56 18.66
C GLY A 315 3.38 24.30 18.59
N SER A 316 4.22 24.15 17.55
CA SER A 316 5.29 23.14 17.56
C SER A 316 6.31 23.45 18.64
N ASP A 317 6.72 22.41 19.37
CA ASP A 317 7.89 22.47 20.26
C ASP A 317 9.17 22.68 19.42
N ASN A 318 10.30 23.00 20.08
CA ASN A 318 11.56 23.13 19.37
C ASN A 318 11.93 21.80 18.65
N PRO A 319 11.87 21.75 17.31
CA PRO A 319 12.10 20.50 16.59
C PRO A 319 13.48 19.92 16.83
N GLN A 320 14.50 20.78 17.03
CA GLN A 320 15.87 20.33 17.23
C GLN A 320 16.05 19.68 18.61
N GLU A 321 15.49 20.27 19.65
CA GLU A 321 15.53 19.70 20.99
C GLU A 321 14.83 18.33 21.05
N TYR A 322 13.70 18.19 20.37
CA TYR A 322 13.01 16.91 20.27
C TYR A 322 13.86 15.85 19.54
N LEU A 323 14.50 16.21 18.44
CA LEU A 323 15.37 15.32 17.68
C LEU A 323 16.61 14.91 18.48
N ASP A 324 17.19 15.82 19.25
CA ASP A 324 18.36 15.56 20.08
C ASP A 324 17.99 14.63 21.26
N ASN A 325 16.88 14.90 21.95
CA ASN A 325 16.35 14.04 23.01
C ASN A 325 15.98 12.62 22.48
N TYR A 326 15.45 12.52 21.26
CA TYR A 326 15.16 11.22 20.64
C TYR A 326 16.44 10.43 20.36
N LYS A 327 17.49 11.08 19.88
CA LYS A 327 18.78 10.41 19.63
C LYS A 327 19.41 9.87 20.91
N GLU A 328 19.32 10.62 22.01
CA GLU A 328 19.79 10.18 23.32
C GLU A 328 19.00 8.99 23.87
N ALA A 329 17.69 8.92 23.57
CA ALA A 329 16.81 7.84 24.03
C ALA A 329 16.97 6.53 23.23
N VAL A 330 17.56 6.58 22.01
CA VAL A 330 17.71 5.42 21.10
C VAL A 330 19.16 4.96 20.97
N ALA A 331 20.12 5.71 21.52
CA ALA A 331 21.55 5.38 21.59
C ALA A 331 21.85 4.45 22.74
#